data_7530ae1747501000a039bdb1f2ef2444
#
_entry.id   7530ae1747501000a039bdb1f2ef2444
#
_cell.length_a   1.000
_cell.length_b   1.000
_cell.length_c   1.000
_cell.angle_alpha   90.00
_cell.angle_beta   90.00
_cell.angle_gamma   90.00
#
_symmetry.space_group_name_H-M   'P 1'
#
loop_
_entity.id
_entity.type
_entity.pdbx_description
1 polymer ?
#
loop_
_entity_poly.entity_id
_entity_poly.type
_entity_poly.pdbx_seq_one_letter_code
_entity_poly.pdbx_strand_id
1 'polypeptide(L)'
;MPQPLFLFALLYGGMTCIAGVLGAKQVGLGPLAVEAGIFPFLMLVAISSAVAELYGRPVADRLVRFGFVPLSTAILLTWLVIELPTDPGMYPPAQEAFPIILGQSWRLMLAGIAAYGVSMTLNVLIFSKLAAFGGRLVALRGAIASMLSQVVDTLIFITIAFLGVRPIGNLILGQALAKVVLSLVLVPPLIALLVKLARRYS
;
A
#
# COMPACT_ATOMS: atom_id res chain seq x y z
N MET A 1 -8.20 24.02 -1.14
CA MET A 1 -8.10 22.61 -1.58
C MET A 1 -9.52 22.03 -1.66
N PRO A 2 -9.92 21.34 -2.75
CA PRO A 2 -11.25 20.72 -2.85
C PRO A 2 -11.49 19.74 -1.70
N GLN A 3 -12.72 19.72 -1.14
CA GLN A 3 -13.05 18.85 -0.01
C GLN A 3 -12.76 17.35 -0.27
N PRO A 4 -13.09 16.79 -1.46
CA PRO A 4 -12.77 15.39 -1.73
C PRO A 4 -11.27 15.11 -1.77
N LEU A 5 -10.46 16.04 -2.27
CA LEU A 5 -9.00 15.86 -2.29
C LEU A 5 -8.41 15.86 -0.88
N PHE A 6 -8.95 16.70 0.02
CA PHE A 6 -8.53 16.70 1.42
C PHE A 6 -8.84 15.36 2.11
N LEU A 7 -10.06 14.84 1.90
CA LEU A 7 -10.46 13.54 2.43
C LEU A 7 -9.57 12.40 1.88
N PHE A 8 -9.28 12.42 0.57
CA PHE A 8 -8.37 11.45 -0.03
C PHE A 8 -6.96 11.52 0.55
N ALA A 9 -6.44 12.71 0.82
CA ALA A 9 -5.13 12.87 1.44
C ALA A 9 -5.09 12.31 2.88
N LEU A 10 -6.16 12.54 3.67
CA LEU A 10 -6.28 11.99 5.02
C LEU A 10 -6.36 10.46 5.00
N LEU A 11 -7.22 9.89 4.15
CA LEU A 11 -7.34 8.45 3.97
C LEU A 11 -6.02 7.83 3.49
N TYR A 12 -5.36 8.47 2.54
CA TYR A 12 -4.08 8.03 2.01
C TYR A 12 -3.02 7.95 3.12
N GLY A 13 -2.88 9.01 3.91
CA GLY A 13 -1.96 9.03 5.06
C GLY A 13 -2.29 7.96 6.11
N GLY A 14 -3.56 7.79 6.46
CA GLY A 14 -4.00 6.73 7.38
C GLY A 14 -3.69 5.32 6.85
N MET A 15 -3.91 5.06 5.56
CA MET A 15 -3.62 3.76 4.94
C MET A 15 -2.11 3.48 4.89
N THR A 16 -1.26 4.48 4.65
CA THR A 16 0.20 4.29 4.69
C THR A 16 0.69 3.89 6.08
N CYS A 17 0.14 4.49 7.14
CA CYS A 17 0.51 4.16 8.52
C CYS A 17 0.07 2.74 8.92
N ILE A 18 -1.17 2.34 8.58
CA ILE A 18 -1.72 1.06 9.03
C ILE A 18 -1.21 -0.14 8.21
N ALA A 19 -0.72 0.08 6.99
CA ALA A 19 -0.28 -0.99 6.10
C ALA A 19 0.83 -1.86 6.71
N GLY A 20 1.80 -1.24 7.36
CA GLY A 20 2.88 -1.95 8.04
C GLY A 20 2.40 -2.78 9.22
N VAL A 21 1.49 -2.25 10.03
CA VAL A 21 0.92 -2.94 11.19
C VAL A 21 0.12 -4.16 10.74
N LEU A 22 -0.77 -4.00 9.77
CA LEU A 22 -1.59 -5.11 9.24
C LEU A 22 -0.74 -6.13 8.49
N GLY A 23 0.39 -5.73 7.93
CA GLY A 23 1.35 -6.62 7.25
C GLY A 23 1.92 -7.72 8.14
N ALA A 24 1.89 -7.54 9.47
CA ALA A 24 2.30 -8.58 10.42
C ALA A 24 1.40 -9.82 10.36
N LYS A 25 0.14 -9.69 9.91
CA LYS A 25 -0.79 -10.81 9.80
C LYS A 25 -0.73 -11.44 8.41
N GLN A 26 -0.58 -12.77 8.36
CA GLN A 26 -0.79 -13.57 7.14
C GLN A 26 -2.26 -14.00 7.05
N VAL A 27 -2.88 -13.77 5.89
CA VAL A 27 -4.27 -14.16 5.58
C VAL A 27 -4.24 -15.30 4.57
N GLY A 28 -4.90 -16.41 4.87
CA GLY A 28 -5.09 -17.54 3.95
C GLY A 28 -6.22 -17.23 2.96
N LEU A 29 -5.94 -17.35 1.67
CA LEU A 29 -6.91 -17.21 0.57
C LEU A 29 -6.91 -18.52 -0.23
N GLY A 30 -7.58 -19.53 0.28
CA GLY A 30 -7.52 -20.89 -0.26
C GLY A 30 -6.09 -21.44 -0.18
N PRO A 31 -5.45 -21.82 -1.31
CA PRO A 31 -4.08 -22.33 -1.32
C PRO A 31 -3.01 -21.21 -1.24
N LEU A 32 -3.43 -19.93 -1.29
CA LEU A 32 -2.54 -18.78 -1.29
C LEU A 32 -2.54 -18.11 0.07
N ALA A 33 -1.41 -17.50 0.43
CA ALA A 33 -1.27 -16.66 1.61
C ALA A 33 -0.75 -15.28 1.22
N VAL A 34 -1.34 -14.23 1.81
CA VAL A 34 -0.93 -12.86 1.61
C VAL A 34 -0.79 -12.13 2.93
N GLU A 35 0.08 -11.15 2.98
CA GLU A 35 0.15 -10.21 4.10
C GLU A 35 -1.09 -9.31 4.11
N ALA A 36 -1.74 -9.15 5.28
CA ALA A 36 -2.95 -8.33 5.38
C ALA A 36 -2.72 -6.83 5.06
N GLY A 37 -1.47 -6.38 5.03
CA GLY A 37 -1.08 -5.06 4.53
C GLY A 37 -1.47 -4.79 3.07
N ILE A 38 -1.81 -5.82 2.29
CA ILE A 38 -2.33 -5.66 0.93
C ILE A 38 -3.63 -4.85 0.90
N PHE A 39 -4.53 -5.01 1.87
CA PHE A 39 -5.82 -4.32 1.86
C PHE A 39 -5.68 -2.79 1.93
N PRO A 40 -4.97 -2.20 2.91
CA PRO A 40 -4.70 -0.77 2.88
C PRO A 40 -3.85 -0.37 1.67
N PHE A 41 -2.95 -1.21 1.17
CA PHE A 41 -2.17 -0.92 -0.02
C PHE A 41 -3.06 -0.80 -1.29
N LEU A 42 -4.03 -1.69 -1.48
CA LEU A 42 -5.01 -1.58 -2.58
C LEU A 42 -5.87 -0.31 -2.46
N MET A 43 -6.16 0.14 -1.24
CA MET A 43 -6.82 1.43 -1.03
C MET A 43 -5.93 2.60 -1.46
N LEU A 44 -4.61 2.56 -1.17
CA LEU A 44 -3.65 3.57 -1.66
C LEU A 44 -3.64 3.63 -3.19
N VAL A 45 -3.62 2.46 -3.86
CA VAL A 45 -3.68 2.33 -5.32
C VAL A 45 -4.98 2.94 -5.85
N ALA A 46 -6.11 2.63 -5.23
CA ALA A 46 -7.40 3.15 -5.66
C ALA A 46 -7.50 4.67 -5.47
N ILE A 47 -7.06 5.20 -4.31
CA ILE A 47 -7.07 6.64 -4.03
C ILE A 47 -6.15 7.39 -4.99
N SER A 48 -4.90 6.93 -5.20
CA SER A 48 -3.97 7.60 -6.12
C SER A 48 -4.47 7.61 -7.56
N SER A 49 -5.11 6.52 -8.00
CA SER A 49 -5.75 6.44 -9.32
C SER A 49 -6.97 7.36 -9.44
N ALA A 50 -7.82 7.42 -8.39
CA ALA A 50 -8.96 8.35 -8.35
C ALA A 50 -8.50 9.82 -8.37
N VAL A 51 -7.44 10.15 -7.63
CA VAL A 51 -6.85 11.49 -7.65
C VAL A 51 -6.25 11.82 -9.01
N ALA A 52 -5.57 10.86 -9.67
CA ALA A 52 -5.06 11.04 -11.03
C ALA A 52 -6.18 11.27 -12.05
N GLU A 53 -7.33 10.62 -11.89
CA GLU A 53 -8.51 10.79 -12.74
C GLU A 53 -9.18 12.15 -12.54
N LEU A 54 -9.33 12.60 -11.30
CA LEU A 54 -10.11 13.79 -10.96
C LEU A 54 -9.27 15.09 -11.01
N TYR A 55 -8.01 15.02 -10.64
CA TYR A 55 -7.15 16.19 -10.43
C TYR A 55 -5.85 16.13 -11.25
N GLY A 56 -5.69 15.09 -12.05
CA GLY A 56 -4.54 14.90 -12.92
C GLY A 56 -3.33 14.29 -12.23
N ARG A 57 -2.42 13.78 -13.07
CA ARG A 57 -1.19 13.10 -12.65
C ARG A 57 -0.31 13.91 -11.69
N PRO A 58 -0.06 15.23 -11.90
CA PRO A 58 0.82 15.98 -11.01
C PRO A 58 0.36 16.01 -9.54
N VAL A 59 -0.98 16.02 -9.33
CA VAL A 59 -1.55 15.99 -7.98
C VAL A 59 -1.40 14.60 -7.35
N ALA A 60 -1.64 13.54 -8.14
CA ALA A 60 -1.43 12.16 -7.70
C ALA A 60 0.05 11.87 -7.36
N ASP A 61 0.99 12.33 -8.19
CA ASP A 61 2.43 12.20 -7.93
C ASP A 61 2.86 12.93 -6.64
N ARG A 62 2.23 14.09 -6.34
CA ARG A 62 2.46 14.79 -5.06
C ARG A 62 1.89 14.01 -3.88
N LEU A 63 0.69 13.44 -4.02
CA LEU A 63 0.07 12.63 -2.99
C LEU A 63 0.95 11.43 -2.63
N VAL A 64 1.47 10.71 -3.63
CA VAL A 64 2.39 9.58 -3.44
C VAL A 64 3.66 10.03 -2.71
N ARG A 65 4.29 11.11 -3.16
CA ARG A 65 5.50 11.64 -2.52
C ARG A 65 5.26 12.08 -1.07
N PHE A 66 4.17 12.78 -0.80
CA PHE A 66 3.83 13.20 0.56
C PHE A 66 3.40 12.02 1.45
N GLY A 67 2.96 10.89 0.87
CA GLY A 67 2.71 9.65 1.59
C GLY A 67 3.94 9.08 2.30
N PHE A 68 5.16 9.43 1.88
CA PHE A 68 6.38 9.07 2.62
C PHE A 68 6.46 9.74 3.99
N VAL A 69 5.87 10.91 4.17
CA VAL A 69 5.89 11.62 5.46
C VAL A 69 5.19 10.83 6.55
N PRO A 70 3.88 10.49 6.43
CA PRO A 70 3.22 9.67 7.44
C PRO A 70 3.83 8.27 7.57
N LEU A 71 4.29 7.65 6.47
CA LEU A 71 4.95 6.35 6.49
C LEU A 71 6.23 6.40 7.34
N SER A 72 7.14 7.33 7.03
CA SER A 72 8.41 7.45 7.76
C SER A 72 8.19 7.86 9.21
N THR A 73 7.21 8.74 9.48
CA THR A 73 6.84 9.14 10.83
C THR A 73 6.32 7.95 11.63
N ALA A 74 5.44 7.13 11.04
CA ALA A 74 4.92 5.94 11.71
C ALA A 74 6.05 4.94 12.03
N ILE A 75 6.97 4.69 11.10
CA ILE A 75 8.13 3.82 11.31
C ILE A 75 9.01 4.35 12.45
N LEU A 76 9.38 5.63 12.42
CA LEU A 76 10.25 6.24 13.42
C LEU A 76 9.61 6.24 14.82
N LEU A 77 8.31 6.59 14.90
CA LEU A 77 7.59 6.57 16.18
C LEU A 77 7.45 5.15 16.73
N THR A 78 7.15 4.18 15.89
CA THR A 78 7.05 2.77 16.29
C THR A 78 8.40 2.28 16.83
N TRP A 79 9.49 2.56 16.10
CA TRP A 79 10.84 2.21 16.56
C TRP A 79 11.17 2.87 17.91
N LEU A 80 10.93 4.18 18.03
CA LEU A 80 11.18 4.91 19.27
C LEU A 80 10.40 4.31 20.45
N VAL A 81 9.09 4.01 20.25
CA VAL A 81 8.23 3.48 21.33
C VAL A 81 8.66 2.08 21.76
N ILE A 82 9.15 1.25 20.85
CA ILE A 82 9.67 -0.10 21.17
C ILE A 82 10.92 -0.01 22.07
N GLU A 83 11.77 1.00 21.87
CA GLU A 83 13.00 1.21 22.65
C GLU A 83 12.73 1.84 24.03
N LEU A 84 11.53 2.38 24.30
CA LEU A 84 11.19 2.93 25.60
C LEU A 84 11.02 1.82 26.65
N PRO A 85 11.39 2.06 27.92
CA PRO A 85 11.22 1.09 28.99
C PRO A 85 9.74 0.77 29.20
N THR A 86 9.42 -0.51 29.30
CA THR A 86 8.05 -0.98 29.52
C THR A 86 7.64 -0.79 30.98
N ASP A 87 6.42 -0.30 31.20
CA ASP A 87 5.84 -0.21 32.54
C ASP A 87 5.69 -1.63 33.16
N PRO A 88 6.18 -1.87 34.39
CA PRO A 88 6.01 -3.14 35.10
C PRO A 88 4.55 -3.59 35.25
N GLY A 89 3.59 -2.66 35.22
CA GLY A 89 2.15 -2.94 35.30
C GLY A 89 1.50 -3.31 33.98
N MET A 90 2.24 -3.31 32.86
CA MET A 90 1.70 -3.68 31.57
C MET A 90 1.26 -5.15 31.53
N TYR A 91 0.09 -5.40 30.91
CA TYR A 91 -0.44 -6.76 30.72
C TYR A 91 0.58 -7.67 30.02
N PRO A 92 1.05 -8.77 30.65
CA PRO A 92 2.18 -9.54 30.14
C PRO A 92 2.06 -10.02 28.70
N PRO A 93 0.91 -10.58 28.21
CA PRO A 93 0.78 -10.97 26.82
C PRO A 93 0.90 -9.80 25.83
N ALA A 94 0.49 -8.59 26.22
CA ALA A 94 0.64 -7.41 25.36
C ALA A 94 2.10 -6.93 25.33
N GLN A 95 2.82 -7.04 26.45
CA GLN A 95 4.25 -6.73 26.54
C GLN A 95 5.08 -7.61 25.58
N GLU A 96 4.79 -8.91 25.53
CA GLU A 96 5.47 -9.85 24.61
C GLU A 96 5.06 -9.63 23.14
N ALA A 97 3.76 -9.43 22.89
CA ALA A 97 3.24 -9.30 21.53
C ALA A 97 3.63 -7.99 20.83
N PHE A 98 3.75 -6.89 21.59
CA PHE A 98 3.98 -5.55 21.05
C PHE A 98 5.25 -5.47 20.17
N PRO A 99 6.45 -5.86 20.64
CA PRO A 99 7.66 -5.84 19.83
C PRO A 99 7.63 -6.91 18.73
N ILE A 100 6.92 -8.03 18.89
CA ILE A 100 6.78 -9.06 17.87
C ILE A 100 5.97 -8.54 16.67
N ILE A 101 4.88 -7.82 16.93
CA ILE A 101 3.97 -7.34 15.88
C ILE A 101 4.53 -6.06 15.22
N LEU A 102 5.08 -5.14 16.01
CA LEU A 102 5.49 -3.82 15.53
C LEU A 102 6.99 -3.72 15.25
N GLY A 103 7.82 -4.59 15.87
CA GLY A 103 9.27 -4.62 15.73
C GLY A 103 9.74 -5.22 14.42
N GLN A 104 9.41 -4.59 13.29
CA GLN A 104 9.88 -5.04 11.97
C GLN A 104 11.40 -4.84 11.85
N SER A 105 12.08 -5.81 11.23
CA SER A 105 13.50 -5.66 10.93
C SER A 105 13.75 -4.46 10.00
N TRP A 106 14.91 -3.81 10.13
CA TRP A 106 15.30 -2.70 9.26
C TRP A 106 15.22 -3.05 7.76
N ARG A 107 15.46 -4.32 7.40
CA ARG A 107 15.33 -4.81 6.01
C ARG A 107 13.89 -4.78 5.52
N LEU A 108 12.92 -5.19 6.37
CA LEU A 108 11.50 -5.14 6.04
C LEU A 108 11.02 -3.70 5.91
N MET A 109 11.47 -2.80 6.78
CA MET A 109 11.14 -1.37 6.70
C MET A 109 11.69 -0.74 5.41
N LEU A 110 12.96 -1.01 5.08
CA LEU A 110 13.58 -0.53 3.85
C LEU A 110 12.88 -1.10 2.61
N ALA A 111 12.56 -2.41 2.62
CA ALA A 111 11.82 -3.07 1.55
C ALA A 111 10.45 -2.41 1.34
N GLY A 112 9.72 -2.11 2.42
CA GLY A 112 8.42 -1.44 2.37
C GLY A 112 8.51 -0.04 1.79
N ILE A 113 9.46 0.78 2.21
CA ILE A 113 9.69 2.14 1.68
C ILE A 113 10.05 2.09 0.19
N ALA A 114 10.97 1.22 -0.20
CA ALA A 114 11.42 1.09 -1.59
C ALA A 114 10.29 0.57 -2.50
N ALA A 115 9.61 -0.49 -2.07
CA ALA A 115 8.48 -1.07 -2.81
C ALA A 115 7.34 -0.05 -2.96
N TYR A 116 6.94 0.63 -1.88
CA TYR A 116 5.94 1.70 -1.92
C TYR A 116 6.31 2.79 -2.94
N GLY A 117 7.53 3.31 -2.85
CA GLY A 117 7.95 4.43 -3.70
C GLY A 117 7.92 4.10 -5.18
N VAL A 118 8.44 2.94 -5.55
CA VAL A 118 8.50 2.51 -6.95
C VAL A 118 7.13 2.09 -7.45
N SER A 119 6.43 1.22 -6.73
CA SER A 119 5.16 0.65 -7.18
C SER A 119 4.04 1.70 -7.27
N MET A 120 3.93 2.61 -6.30
CA MET A 120 2.92 3.66 -6.30
C MET A 120 3.17 4.71 -7.39
N THR A 121 4.44 5.09 -7.61
CA THR A 121 4.81 5.97 -8.72
C THR A 121 4.50 5.32 -10.08
N LEU A 122 4.82 4.03 -10.21
CA LEU A 122 4.54 3.25 -11.41
C LEU A 122 3.03 3.12 -11.65
N ASN A 123 2.23 2.89 -10.60
CA ASN A 123 0.78 2.84 -10.70
C ASN A 123 0.19 4.14 -11.27
N VAL A 124 0.57 5.29 -10.72
CA VAL A 124 0.10 6.60 -11.20
C VAL A 124 0.56 6.86 -12.63
N LEU A 125 1.80 6.50 -12.96
CA LEU A 125 2.35 6.63 -14.31
C LEU A 125 1.56 5.82 -15.33
N ILE A 126 1.35 4.52 -15.08
CA ILE A 126 0.64 3.62 -16.01
C ILE A 126 -0.81 4.07 -16.15
N PHE A 127 -1.50 4.31 -15.02
CA PHE A 127 -2.88 4.77 -15.02
C PHE A 127 -3.08 6.03 -15.87
N SER A 128 -2.19 7.01 -15.72
CA SER A 128 -2.25 8.28 -16.44
C SER A 128 -1.87 8.14 -17.91
N LYS A 129 -0.87 7.31 -18.25
CA LYS A 129 -0.52 7.03 -19.64
C LYS A 129 -1.66 6.35 -20.39
N LEU A 130 -2.33 5.37 -19.79
CA LEU A 130 -3.47 4.70 -20.37
C LEU A 130 -4.65 5.66 -20.64
N ALA A 131 -4.79 6.73 -19.85
CA ALA A 131 -5.76 7.79 -20.13
C ALA A 131 -5.45 8.54 -21.42
N ALA A 132 -4.17 8.85 -21.68
CA ALA A 132 -3.73 9.58 -22.87
C ALA A 132 -3.94 8.80 -24.16
N PHE A 133 -3.94 7.46 -24.12
CA PHE A 133 -4.23 6.60 -25.29
C PHE A 133 -5.74 6.38 -25.56
N GLY A 134 -6.62 7.24 -25.01
CA GLY A 134 -8.05 7.22 -25.29
C GLY A 134 -8.86 6.21 -24.45
N GLY A 135 -8.28 5.66 -23.39
CA GLY A 135 -8.95 4.74 -22.48
C GLY A 135 -10.01 5.42 -21.63
N ARG A 136 -11.29 5.36 -22.07
CA ARG A 136 -12.44 5.91 -21.31
C ARG A 136 -12.82 5.07 -20.07
N LEU A 137 -12.38 3.80 -20.01
CA LEU A 137 -12.74 2.87 -18.94
C LEU A 137 -11.78 3.02 -17.76
N VAL A 138 -12.12 3.88 -16.81
CA VAL A 138 -11.34 4.15 -15.58
C VAL A 138 -11.04 2.85 -14.82
N ALA A 139 -12.03 1.95 -14.74
CA ALA A 139 -11.89 0.65 -14.07
C ALA A 139 -10.83 -0.23 -14.73
N LEU A 140 -10.81 -0.31 -16.07
CA LEU A 140 -9.83 -1.11 -16.82
C LEU A 140 -8.41 -0.55 -16.67
N ARG A 141 -8.26 0.78 -16.76
CA ARG A 141 -6.98 1.45 -16.51
C ARG A 141 -6.46 1.17 -15.11
N GLY A 142 -7.35 1.23 -14.11
CA GLY A 142 -7.05 0.89 -12.73
C GLY A 142 -6.61 -0.57 -12.56
N ALA A 143 -7.31 -1.51 -13.19
CA ALA A 143 -6.97 -2.92 -13.18
C ALA A 143 -5.55 -3.17 -13.74
N ILE A 144 -5.26 -2.63 -14.93
CA ILE A 144 -3.94 -2.82 -15.58
C ILE A 144 -2.83 -2.15 -14.75
N ALA A 145 -3.03 -0.90 -14.33
CA ALA A 145 -2.04 -0.17 -13.56
C ALA A 145 -1.74 -0.85 -12.22
N SER A 146 -2.79 -1.28 -11.49
CA SER A 146 -2.63 -1.97 -10.21
C SER A 146 -1.96 -3.33 -10.36
N MET A 147 -2.36 -4.14 -11.33
CA MET A 147 -1.75 -5.45 -11.58
C MET A 147 -0.24 -5.33 -11.82
N LEU A 148 0.17 -4.46 -12.73
CA LEU A 148 1.59 -4.28 -13.06
C LEU A 148 2.39 -3.71 -11.87
N SER A 149 1.84 -2.72 -11.17
CA SER A 149 2.51 -2.15 -10.00
C SER A 149 2.62 -3.14 -8.84
N GLN A 150 1.64 -4.04 -8.65
CA GLN A 150 1.68 -5.08 -7.61
C GLN A 150 2.74 -6.16 -7.88
N VAL A 151 2.95 -6.52 -9.15
CA VAL A 151 4.05 -7.42 -9.50
C VAL A 151 5.40 -6.79 -9.15
N VAL A 152 5.59 -5.53 -9.53
CA VAL A 152 6.83 -4.79 -9.23
C VAL A 152 7.02 -4.61 -7.73
N ASP A 153 5.94 -4.26 -6.99
CA ASP A 153 5.94 -4.19 -5.53
C ASP A 153 6.44 -5.48 -4.89
N THR A 154 5.85 -6.60 -5.29
CA THR A 154 6.20 -7.92 -4.76
C THR A 154 7.66 -8.28 -5.04
N LEU A 155 8.13 -8.02 -6.26
CA LEU A 155 9.53 -8.29 -6.64
C LEU A 155 10.49 -7.48 -5.77
N ILE A 156 10.27 -6.17 -5.63
CA ILE A 156 11.14 -5.29 -4.85
C ILE A 156 11.09 -5.68 -3.37
N PHE A 157 9.88 -5.79 -2.81
CA PHE A 157 9.70 -6.09 -1.40
C PHE A 157 10.35 -7.41 -1.00
N ILE A 158 10.01 -8.50 -1.69
CA ILE A 158 10.51 -9.83 -1.33
C ILE A 158 12.02 -9.93 -1.56
N THR A 159 12.54 -9.34 -2.63
CA THR A 159 13.97 -9.36 -2.89
C THR A 159 14.74 -8.62 -1.79
N ILE A 160 14.36 -7.41 -1.44
CA ILE A 160 15.06 -6.65 -0.38
C ILE A 160 14.88 -7.34 0.98
N ALA A 161 13.67 -7.78 1.31
CA ALA A 161 13.38 -8.35 2.61
C ALA A 161 14.04 -9.71 2.86
N PHE A 162 14.06 -10.59 1.86
CA PHE A 162 14.32 -12.03 2.08
C PHE A 162 15.45 -12.63 1.24
N LEU A 163 16.02 -11.92 0.26
CA LEU A 163 17.15 -12.45 -0.52
C LEU A 163 18.33 -12.79 0.39
N GLY A 164 18.83 -14.01 0.29
CA GLY A 164 19.91 -14.53 1.14
C GLY A 164 19.48 -15.02 2.53
N VAL A 165 18.20 -14.90 2.90
CA VAL A 165 17.65 -15.39 4.17
C VAL A 165 16.85 -16.69 3.96
N ARG A 166 16.06 -16.75 2.87
CA ARG A 166 15.27 -17.93 2.51
C ARG A 166 15.04 -18.01 0.99
N PRO A 167 14.62 -19.17 0.45
CA PRO A 167 14.24 -19.27 -0.96
C PRO A 167 13.07 -18.34 -1.27
N ILE A 168 13.25 -17.44 -2.26
CA ILE A 168 12.25 -16.39 -2.58
C ILE A 168 11.36 -16.73 -3.78
N GLY A 169 11.71 -17.72 -4.63
CA GLY A 169 10.98 -17.99 -5.87
C GLY A 169 9.49 -18.29 -5.66
N ASN A 170 9.19 -19.30 -4.83
CA ASN A 170 7.79 -19.66 -4.54
C ASN A 170 7.04 -18.56 -3.78
N LEU A 171 7.75 -17.80 -2.95
CA LEU A 171 7.17 -16.68 -2.21
C LEU A 171 6.77 -15.54 -3.15
N ILE A 172 7.62 -15.20 -4.12
CA ILE A 172 7.31 -14.20 -5.15
C ILE A 172 6.10 -14.63 -5.96
N LEU A 173 6.10 -15.87 -6.48
CA LEU A 173 4.99 -16.38 -7.28
C LEU A 173 3.67 -16.39 -6.52
N GLY A 174 3.66 -16.92 -5.30
CA GLY A 174 2.45 -17.01 -4.48
C GLY A 174 1.89 -15.63 -4.11
N GLN A 175 2.75 -14.72 -3.64
CA GLN A 175 2.31 -13.38 -3.28
C GLN A 175 1.93 -12.53 -4.50
N ALA A 176 2.70 -12.59 -5.59
CA ALA A 176 2.37 -11.85 -6.81
C ALA A 176 1.02 -12.30 -7.37
N LEU A 177 0.78 -13.62 -7.45
CA LEU A 177 -0.50 -14.15 -7.94
C LEU A 177 -1.67 -13.70 -7.07
N ALA A 178 -1.56 -13.83 -5.75
CA ALA A 178 -2.61 -13.42 -4.83
C ALA A 178 -2.88 -11.90 -4.88
N LYS A 179 -1.82 -11.09 -4.91
CA LYS A 179 -1.93 -9.62 -5.03
C LYS A 179 -2.55 -9.21 -6.36
N VAL A 180 -2.19 -9.85 -7.46
CA VAL A 180 -2.78 -9.59 -8.79
C VAL A 180 -4.28 -9.91 -8.79
N VAL A 181 -4.68 -11.07 -8.29
CA VAL A 181 -6.10 -11.45 -8.20
C VAL A 181 -6.88 -10.44 -7.37
N LEU A 182 -6.40 -10.11 -6.17
CA LEU A 182 -7.04 -9.11 -5.30
C LEU A 182 -7.11 -7.73 -5.97
N SER A 183 -6.06 -7.31 -6.68
CA SER A 183 -6.07 -6.04 -7.42
C SER A 183 -7.13 -6.01 -8.49
N LEU A 184 -7.25 -7.07 -9.29
CA LEU A 184 -8.23 -7.15 -10.37
C LEU A 184 -9.67 -7.12 -9.85
N VAL A 185 -9.92 -7.73 -8.69
CA VAL A 185 -11.26 -7.80 -8.09
C VAL A 185 -11.62 -6.51 -7.34
N LEU A 186 -10.69 -5.97 -6.54
CA LEU A 186 -11.00 -4.89 -5.59
C LEU A 186 -10.73 -3.48 -6.14
N VAL A 187 -9.65 -3.27 -6.92
CA VAL A 187 -9.25 -1.92 -7.31
C VAL A 187 -10.23 -1.27 -8.28
N PRO A 188 -10.74 -1.93 -9.34
CA PRO A 188 -11.67 -1.32 -10.27
C PRO A 188 -12.95 -0.77 -9.60
N PRO A 189 -13.68 -1.54 -8.77
CA PRO A 189 -14.86 -1.04 -8.10
C PRO A 189 -14.53 0.06 -7.06
N LEU A 190 -13.39 -0.03 -6.37
CA LEU A 190 -12.95 1.00 -5.44
C LEU A 190 -12.70 2.33 -6.16
N ILE A 191 -11.97 2.35 -7.28
CA ILE A 191 -11.74 3.57 -8.06
C ILE A 191 -13.08 4.16 -8.52
N ALA A 192 -13.96 3.32 -9.10
CA ALA A 192 -15.26 3.78 -9.57
C ALA A 192 -16.09 4.41 -8.43
N LEU A 193 -16.09 3.79 -7.25
CA LEU A 193 -16.77 4.29 -6.07
C LEU A 193 -16.18 5.64 -5.62
N LEU A 194 -14.86 5.74 -5.48
CA LEU A 194 -14.18 6.94 -5.03
C LEU A 194 -14.40 8.11 -5.99
N VAL A 195 -14.30 7.88 -7.30
CA VAL A 195 -14.56 8.89 -8.32
C VAL A 195 -16.03 9.35 -8.29
N LYS A 196 -16.98 8.41 -8.16
CA LYS A 196 -18.42 8.72 -8.06
C LYS A 196 -18.73 9.55 -6.81
N LEU A 197 -18.19 9.16 -5.66
CA LEU A 197 -18.38 9.90 -4.41
C LEU A 197 -17.79 11.32 -4.51
N ALA A 198 -16.56 11.45 -5.00
CA ALA A 198 -15.92 12.75 -5.15
C ALA A 198 -16.73 13.69 -6.03
N ARG A 199 -17.25 13.20 -7.19
CA ARG A 199 -18.08 14.01 -8.10
C ARG A 199 -19.43 14.42 -7.49
N ARG A 200 -19.91 13.72 -6.46
CA ARG A 200 -21.14 14.07 -5.75
C ARG A 200 -20.95 15.21 -4.75
N TYR A 201 -19.73 15.37 -4.23
CA TYR A 201 -19.37 16.35 -3.20
C TYR A 201 -18.45 17.49 -3.72
N SER A 202 -18.31 17.61 -5.05
CA SER A 202 -17.54 18.67 -5.72
C SER A 202 -18.45 19.82 -6.21
#